data_8e34897f12f1b52073106c7e8404fb5b
#
_entry.id   8e34897f12f1b52073106c7e8404fb5b
#
_cell.length_a   1.000
_cell.length_b   1.000
_cell.length_c   1.000
_cell.angle_alpha   90.00
_cell.angle_beta   90.00
_cell.angle_gamma   90.00
#
_symmetry.space_group_name_H-M   'P 1'
#
loop_
_entity.id
_entity.type
_entity.pdbx_description
1 polymer ?
#
loop_
_entity_poly.entity_id
_entity_poly.type
_entity_poly.pdbx_seq_one_letter_code
_entity_poly.pdbx_strand_id
1 'polypeptide(L)'
;IDTVCLRGLVHDPLAQKLMRGISGNAGVFATAEELATWAIWFMNLDDETRIKGCNAGLWTDSVTTSKGLETPSCRHTGYTGTSITILPKEKRAIILLTNRVHPKDEHNLAPLRKSLNEMLTP
;
A
#
# COMPACT_ATOMS: atom_id res chain seq x y z
N ILE A 1 -10.61 -26.17 7.18
CA ILE A 1 -10.21 -24.75 6.99
C ILE A 1 -9.15 -24.50 8.03
N ASP A 2 -7.95 -24.19 7.58
CA ASP A 2 -6.83 -23.91 8.47
C ASP A 2 -7.11 -22.54 9.11
N THR A 3 -7.55 -22.56 10.38
CA THR A 3 -7.92 -21.35 11.12
C THR A 3 -6.73 -20.71 11.82
N VAL A 4 -5.51 -21.16 11.52
CA VAL A 4 -4.30 -20.61 12.13
C VAL A 4 -3.97 -19.26 11.53
N CYS A 5 -4.02 -18.22 12.35
CA CYS A 5 -3.58 -16.89 11.96
C CYS A 5 -2.06 -16.86 11.77
N LEU A 6 -1.60 -16.56 10.54
CA LEU A 6 -0.18 -16.38 10.26
C LEU A 6 0.32 -15.12 10.98
N ARG A 7 1.41 -15.25 11.73
CA ARG A 7 2.09 -14.12 12.38
C ARG A 7 3.57 -14.17 12.06
N GLY A 8 4.09 -13.07 11.47
CA GLY A 8 5.50 -12.99 11.07
C GLY A 8 5.87 -13.91 9.90
N LEU A 9 4.87 -14.49 9.22
CA LEU A 9 5.06 -15.34 8.04
C LEU A 9 4.41 -14.67 6.82
N VAL A 10 5.10 -14.72 5.70
CA VAL A 10 4.60 -14.20 4.44
C VAL A 10 3.36 -14.98 4.01
N HIS A 11 2.27 -14.27 3.71
CA HIS A 11 1.02 -14.91 3.28
C HIS A 11 1.10 -15.48 1.86
N ASP A 12 1.82 -14.81 0.96
CA ASP A 12 1.97 -15.25 -0.44
C ASP A 12 2.63 -16.64 -0.51
N PRO A 13 1.95 -17.66 -1.10
CA PRO A 13 2.48 -19.02 -1.09
C PRO A 13 3.77 -19.19 -1.91
N LEU A 14 3.94 -18.40 -2.97
CA LEU A 14 5.14 -18.46 -3.81
C LEU A 14 6.33 -17.89 -3.03
N ALA A 15 6.17 -16.71 -2.43
CA ALA A 15 7.21 -16.12 -1.60
C ALA A 15 7.54 -17.00 -0.39
N GLN A 16 6.52 -17.55 0.27
CA GLN A 16 6.70 -18.39 1.46
C GLN A 16 7.41 -19.71 1.15
N LYS A 17 6.92 -20.46 0.16
CA LYS A 17 7.36 -21.85 -0.10
C LYS A 17 8.56 -21.93 -1.02
N LEU A 18 8.57 -21.18 -2.13
CA LEU A 18 9.62 -21.28 -3.13
C LEU A 18 10.79 -20.33 -2.85
N MET A 19 10.52 -19.13 -2.31
CA MET A 19 11.53 -18.12 -2.05
C MET A 19 11.91 -18.02 -0.56
N ARG A 20 11.51 -19.00 0.25
CA ARG A 20 11.83 -19.10 1.68
C ARG A 20 11.49 -17.84 2.48
N GLY A 21 10.43 -17.12 2.10
CA GLY A 21 9.98 -15.91 2.75
C GLY A 21 10.71 -14.62 2.35
N ILE A 22 11.68 -14.68 1.44
CA ILE A 22 12.46 -13.53 0.97
C ILE A 22 12.17 -13.32 -0.51
N SER A 23 11.41 -12.29 -0.83
CA SER A 23 10.96 -12.03 -2.20
C SER A 23 10.66 -10.56 -2.41
N GLY A 24 10.89 -10.05 -3.63
CA GLY A 24 10.56 -8.68 -3.99
C GLY A 24 9.07 -8.42 -4.23
N ASN A 25 8.25 -9.47 -4.40
CA ASN A 25 6.82 -9.33 -4.69
C ASN A 25 5.92 -9.34 -3.44
N ALA A 26 6.42 -9.86 -2.31
CA ALA A 26 5.67 -9.96 -1.06
C ALA A 26 6.61 -10.17 0.13
N GLY A 27 6.12 -9.88 1.35
CA GLY A 27 6.87 -10.18 2.58
C GLY A 27 7.50 -8.97 3.25
N VAL A 28 7.09 -7.77 2.91
CA VAL A 28 7.43 -6.58 3.69
C VAL A 28 6.55 -6.54 4.94
N PHE A 29 7.19 -6.49 6.10
CA PHE A 29 6.55 -6.27 7.40
C PHE A 29 7.02 -4.92 7.94
N ALA A 30 6.09 -4.05 8.26
CA ALA A 30 6.38 -2.72 8.80
C ALA A 30 5.19 -2.20 9.62
N THR A 31 5.48 -1.28 10.52
CA THR A 31 4.46 -0.47 11.19
C THR A 31 4.00 0.69 10.31
N ALA A 32 2.90 1.35 10.68
CA ALA A 32 2.45 2.54 9.97
C ALA A 32 3.45 3.69 10.06
N GLU A 33 4.13 3.82 11.20
CA GLU A 33 5.17 4.83 11.45
C GLU A 33 6.42 4.62 10.58
N GLU A 34 6.85 3.37 10.42
CA GLU A 34 7.98 3.04 9.54
C GLU A 34 7.64 3.33 8.08
N LEU A 35 6.42 2.95 7.65
CA LEU A 35 5.95 3.27 6.30
C LEU A 35 5.77 4.78 6.09
N ALA A 36 5.34 5.53 7.10
CA ALA A 36 5.26 6.98 7.03
C ALA A 36 6.66 7.60 6.87
N THR A 37 7.64 7.12 7.63
CA THR A 37 9.04 7.55 7.52
C THR A 37 9.59 7.30 6.11
N TRP A 38 9.35 6.10 5.56
CA TRP A 38 9.72 5.76 4.19
C TRP A 38 9.00 6.66 3.16
N ALA A 39 7.70 6.93 3.34
CA ALA A 39 6.95 7.77 2.43
C ALA A 39 7.45 9.23 2.44
N ILE A 40 7.82 9.77 3.60
CA ILE A 40 8.43 11.10 3.72
C ILE A 40 9.76 11.14 2.96
N TRP A 41 10.63 10.15 3.17
CA TRP A 41 11.87 10.03 2.43
C TRP A 41 11.62 9.98 0.91
N PHE A 42 10.69 9.12 0.48
CA PHE A 42 10.34 8.96 -0.94
C PHE A 42 9.83 10.26 -1.58
N MET A 43 8.98 11.01 -0.87
CA MET A 43 8.47 12.29 -1.34
C MET A 43 9.54 13.39 -1.43
N ASN A 44 10.64 13.26 -0.70
CA ASN A 44 11.78 14.19 -0.73
C ASN A 44 12.83 13.86 -1.81
N LEU A 45 12.67 12.77 -2.54
CA LEU A 45 13.50 12.48 -3.71
C LEU A 45 13.24 13.51 -4.81
N ASP A 46 14.25 13.70 -5.70
CA ASP A 46 14.02 14.47 -6.91
C ASP A 46 12.93 13.86 -7.80
N ASP A 47 12.30 14.68 -8.63
CA ASP A 47 11.15 14.27 -9.43
C ASP A 47 11.46 13.10 -10.37
N GLU A 48 12.63 13.07 -10.98
CA GLU A 48 13.02 12.00 -11.89
C GLU A 48 13.14 10.65 -11.17
N THR A 49 13.84 10.64 -10.05
CA THR A 49 14.02 9.44 -9.21
C THR A 49 12.68 8.96 -8.65
N ARG A 50 11.83 9.87 -8.21
CA ARG A 50 10.50 9.55 -7.68
C ARG A 50 9.59 8.97 -8.75
N ILE A 51 9.54 9.54 -9.96
CA ILE A 51 8.75 9.02 -11.07
C ILE A 51 9.24 7.62 -11.47
N LYS A 52 10.55 7.41 -11.55
CA LYS A 52 11.13 6.08 -11.82
C LYS A 52 10.73 5.07 -10.73
N GLY A 53 10.77 5.47 -9.47
CA GLY A 53 10.35 4.65 -8.34
C GLY A 53 8.85 4.29 -8.39
N CYS A 54 7.98 5.24 -8.71
CA CYS A 54 6.56 4.97 -8.91
C CYS A 54 6.34 3.95 -10.04
N ASN A 55 6.99 4.13 -11.18
CA ASN A 55 6.81 3.24 -12.33
C ASN A 55 7.44 1.85 -12.16
N ALA A 56 8.42 1.71 -11.27
CA ALA A 56 9.12 0.44 -11.03
C ALA A 56 8.41 -0.49 -10.06
N GLY A 57 7.63 0.04 -9.11
CA GLY A 57 7.04 -0.79 -8.07
C GLY A 57 5.69 -0.32 -7.54
N LEU A 58 5.29 0.91 -7.85
CA LEU A 58 3.99 1.45 -7.48
C LEU A 58 3.14 1.68 -8.73
N TRP A 59 1.84 1.68 -8.56
CA TRP A 59 0.96 2.11 -9.66
C TRP A 59 0.85 3.62 -9.67
N THR A 60 1.17 4.21 -10.82
CA THR A 60 0.88 5.61 -11.09
C THR A 60 -0.61 5.74 -11.42
N ASP A 61 -1.32 6.57 -10.69
CA ASP A 61 -2.77 6.73 -10.81
C ASP A 61 -3.17 8.15 -10.37
N SER A 62 -4.45 8.45 -10.36
CA SER A 62 -5.01 9.63 -9.74
C SER A 62 -5.94 9.26 -8.58
N VAL A 63 -6.09 10.18 -7.66
CA VAL A 63 -7.03 10.11 -6.55
C VAL A 63 -7.96 11.31 -6.62
N THR A 64 -9.25 11.06 -6.49
CA THR A 64 -10.24 12.12 -6.36
C THR A 64 -10.12 12.75 -4.98
N THR A 65 -9.93 14.05 -4.94
CA THR A 65 -9.87 14.82 -3.67
C THR A 65 -11.25 14.98 -3.06
N SER A 66 -11.30 15.44 -1.81
CA SER A 66 -12.56 15.80 -1.15
C SER A 66 -13.36 16.90 -1.89
N LYS A 67 -12.70 17.65 -2.75
CA LYS A 67 -13.31 18.70 -3.61
C LYS A 67 -13.67 18.20 -5.02
N GLY A 68 -13.55 16.89 -5.27
CA GLY A 68 -13.84 16.31 -6.58
C GLY A 68 -12.78 16.55 -7.66
N LEU A 69 -11.56 16.99 -7.28
CA LEU A 69 -10.45 17.20 -8.21
C LEU A 69 -9.56 15.94 -8.28
N GLU A 70 -9.00 15.67 -9.43
CA GLU A 70 -8.05 14.57 -9.59
C GLU A 70 -6.61 15.04 -9.28
N THR A 71 -5.92 14.29 -8.42
CA THR A 71 -4.51 14.54 -8.11
C THR A 71 -3.66 13.31 -8.39
N PRO A 72 -2.48 13.48 -9.02
CA PRO A 72 -1.58 12.37 -9.30
C PRO A 72 -1.10 11.68 -8.00
N SER A 73 -1.11 10.37 -8.01
CA SER A 73 -0.67 9.55 -6.89
C SER A 73 0.22 8.40 -7.33
N CYS A 74 1.06 7.92 -6.41
CA CYS A 74 1.74 6.63 -6.50
C CYS A 74 1.14 5.73 -5.43
N ARG A 75 0.64 4.56 -5.79
CA ARG A 75 -0.02 3.69 -4.83
C ARG A 75 0.31 2.21 -5.01
N HIS A 76 0.17 1.47 -3.94
CA HIS A 76 0.19 0.02 -3.97
C HIS A 76 -0.84 -0.56 -3.01
N THR A 77 -1.40 -1.72 -3.37
CA THR A 77 -2.34 -2.46 -2.52
C THR A 77 -1.80 -3.85 -2.24
N GLY A 78 -1.89 -4.28 -0.98
CA GLY A 78 -1.58 -5.65 -0.59
C GLY A 78 -2.82 -6.54 -0.61
N TYR A 79 -2.65 -7.78 -1.08
CA TYR A 79 -3.71 -8.78 -1.08
C TYR A 79 -4.31 -9.00 0.31
N THR A 80 -3.47 -9.00 1.33
CA THR A 80 -3.86 -9.22 2.72
C THR A 80 -4.66 -8.09 3.36
N GLY A 81 -4.83 -6.96 2.68
CA GLY A 81 -5.68 -5.85 3.15
C GLY A 81 -4.96 -4.53 3.35
N THR A 82 -3.66 -4.46 3.09
CA THR A 82 -2.87 -3.24 3.25
C THR A 82 -2.95 -2.34 2.02
N SER A 83 -2.65 -1.07 2.17
CA SER A 83 -2.39 -0.15 1.05
C SER A 83 -1.57 1.06 1.48
N ILE A 84 -0.85 1.61 0.52
CA ILE A 84 -0.20 2.92 0.62
C ILE A 84 -0.58 3.75 -0.60
N THR A 85 -0.93 5.01 -0.36
CA THR A 85 -1.18 6.02 -1.40
C THR A 85 -0.33 7.23 -1.08
N ILE A 86 0.55 7.61 -2.00
CA ILE A 86 1.46 8.74 -1.85
C ILE A 86 1.02 9.84 -2.80
N LEU A 87 0.87 11.03 -2.28
CA LEU A 87 0.41 12.25 -2.95
C LEU A 87 1.54 13.27 -2.89
N PRO A 88 2.50 13.22 -3.84
CA PRO A 88 3.71 14.04 -3.74
C PRO A 88 3.44 15.54 -3.77
N LYS A 89 2.46 15.98 -4.55
CA LYS A 89 2.07 17.41 -4.64
C LYS A 89 1.50 17.94 -3.34
N GLU A 90 0.70 17.13 -2.65
CA GLU A 90 0.07 17.46 -1.37
C GLU A 90 1.01 17.18 -0.18
N LYS A 91 2.21 16.63 -0.43
CA LYS A 91 3.16 16.16 0.59
C LYS A 91 2.48 15.27 1.64
N ARG A 92 1.68 14.33 1.17
CA ARG A 92 0.85 13.45 1.99
C ARG A 92 1.00 11.99 1.60
N ALA A 93 0.95 11.11 2.59
CA ALA A 93 0.79 9.68 2.38
C ALA A 93 -0.39 9.16 3.20
N ILE A 94 -1.16 8.25 2.62
CA ILE A 94 -2.26 7.56 3.27
C ILE A 94 -1.87 6.09 3.38
N ILE A 95 -1.77 5.59 4.61
CA ILE A 95 -1.35 4.22 4.92
C ILE A 95 -2.50 3.52 5.60
N LEU A 96 -2.94 2.39 5.04
CA LEU A 96 -3.97 1.54 5.61
C LEU A 96 -3.38 0.15 5.86
N LEU A 97 -3.34 -0.26 7.11
CA LEU A 97 -2.90 -1.58 7.53
C LEU A 97 -4.09 -2.33 8.12
N THR A 98 -4.64 -3.27 7.37
CA THR A 98 -5.77 -4.11 7.79
C THR A 98 -5.48 -5.57 7.46
N ASN A 99 -6.29 -6.46 7.99
CA ASN A 99 -6.30 -7.86 7.63
C ASN A 99 -7.70 -8.22 7.08
N ARG A 100 -7.76 -8.56 5.79
CA ARG A 100 -8.99 -8.99 5.13
C ARG A 100 -9.10 -10.50 4.91
N VAL A 101 -7.99 -11.23 5.07
CA VAL A 101 -7.89 -12.64 4.68
C VAL A 101 -8.11 -13.61 5.85
N HIS A 102 -8.10 -13.12 7.09
CA HIS A 102 -8.35 -13.95 8.26
C HIS A 102 -9.60 -13.46 9.02
N PRO A 103 -10.48 -14.37 9.48
CA PRO A 103 -10.46 -15.84 9.29
C PRO A 103 -10.94 -16.29 7.90
N LYS A 104 -11.49 -15.39 7.09
CA LYS A 104 -12.01 -15.69 5.75
C LYS A 104 -11.68 -14.58 4.76
N ASP A 105 -11.29 -14.95 3.54
CA ASP A 105 -11.02 -14.04 2.44
C ASP A 105 -12.32 -13.66 1.70
N GLU A 106 -13.19 -12.93 2.36
CA GLU A 106 -14.53 -12.57 1.83
C GLU A 106 -14.71 -11.05 1.64
N HIS A 107 -13.73 -10.23 2.09
CA HIS A 107 -13.90 -8.78 2.13
C HIS A 107 -13.24 -8.05 0.96
N ASN A 108 -14.05 -7.25 0.26
CA ASN A 108 -13.51 -6.30 -0.72
C ASN A 108 -13.22 -4.95 -0.06
N LEU A 109 -11.96 -4.58 0.02
CA LEU A 109 -11.53 -3.31 0.61
C LEU A 109 -11.41 -2.15 -0.39
N ALA A 110 -11.73 -2.36 -1.67
CA ALA A 110 -11.65 -1.28 -2.66
C ALA A 110 -12.54 -0.07 -2.31
N PRO A 111 -13.80 -0.25 -1.86
CA PRO A 111 -14.63 0.88 -1.44
C PRO A 111 -14.05 1.65 -0.25
N LEU A 112 -13.53 0.94 0.77
CA LEU A 112 -12.90 1.58 1.94
C LEU A 112 -11.66 2.39 1.54
N ARG A 113 -10.78 1.81 0.72
CA ARG A 113 -9.58 2.50 0.21
C ARG A 113 -9.94 3.76 -0.57
N LYS A 114 -10.98 3.67 -1.43
CA LYS A 114 -11.48 4.82 -2.18
C LYS A 114 -11.98 5.92 -1.25
N SER A 115 -12.87 5.60 -0.32
CA SER A 115 -13.43 6.56 0.63
C SER A 115 -12.37 7.22 1.49
N LEU A 116 -11.35 6.47 1.96
CA LEU A 116 -10.25 7.03 2.73
C LEU A 116 -9.41 8.00 1.89
N ASN A 117 -9.10 7.65 0.64
CA ASN A 117 -8.37 8.54 -0.24
C ASN A 117 -9.15 9.84 -0.49
N GLU A 118 -10.43 9.77 -0.83
CA GLU A 118 -11.28 10.93 -1.05
C GLU A 118 -11.38 11.81 0.21
N MET A 119 -11.60 11.21 1.38
CA MET A 119 -11.74 11.94 2.65
C MET A 119 -10.46 12.62 3.10
N LEU A 120 -9.31 11.97 2.91
CA LEU A 120 -8.01 12.42 3.42
C LEU A 120 -7.20 13.22 2.41
N THR A 121 -7.69 13.39 1.18
CA THR A 121 -7.07 14.26 0.16
C THR A 121 -7.87 15.56 0.06
N PRO A 122 -7.30 16.72 0.44
CA PRO A 122 -8.00 18.00 0.51
C PRO A 122 -8.35 18.59 -0.86
#